data_862ed0ea7b31cc545edd3c3e5b3e9f62
#
_entry.id   862ed0ea7b31cc545edd3c3e5b3e9f62
#
_cell.length_a   1.000
_cell.length_b   1.000
_cell.length_c   1.000
_cell.angle_alpha   90.00
_cell.angle_beta   90.00
_cell.angle_gamma   90.00
#
_symmetry.space_group_name_H-M   'P 1'
#
loop_
_entity.id
_entity.type
_entity.pdbx_description
1 polymer ?
#
loop_
_entity_poly.entity_id
_entity_poly.type
_entity_poly.pdbx_seq_one_letter_code
_entity_poly.pdbx_strand_id
1 'polypeptide(L)'
;KILFGIQPIIGRTEADAKKKQQQHNDLVTVEGGKAILSAHLDFDLSQFPDDTIMLERNEPQLQRMRTRYVDFDGRPMTLAEVARRHGQSVGLAQMVGTPKSVADQMEEFMRVAGGDGFMLTAIHSPGAIEDFVDKVVPILRKRGLVREEYTGTTLRDHLTQFD
;
A
#
# COMPACT_ATOMS: atom_id res chain seq x y z
N LYS A 1 -5.30 -1.27 18.94
CA LYS A 1 -5.64 -0.59 17.69
C LYS A 1 -5.03 -1.32 16.50
N ILE A 2 -5.78 -1.44 15.41
CA ILE A 2 -5.35 -2.05 14.15
C ILE A 2 -5.21 -0.94 13.12
N LEU A 3 -3.98 -0.73 12.61
CA LEU A 3 -3.68 0.26 11.57
C LEU A 3 -3.30 -0.47 10.28
N PHE A 4 -3.94 -0.11 9.17
CA PHE A 4 -3.62 -0.66 7.86
C PHE A 4 -2.59 0.22 7.14
N GLY A 5 -1.55 -0.41 6.59
CA GLY A 5 -0.59 0.28 5.74
C GLY A 5 -1.20 0.58 4.37
N ILE A 6 -1.13 1.82 3.93
CA ILE A 6 -1.57 2.25 2.59
C ILE A 6 -0.54 3.18 1.94
N GLN A 7 -0.59 3.23 0.62
CA GLN A 7 0.23 4.14 -0.19
C GLN A 7 -0.69 5.03 -1.04
N PRO A 8 -1.06 6.23 -0.54
CA PRO A 8 -1.89 7.16 -1.30
C PRO A 8 -1.10 7.81 -2.44
N ILE A 9 -1.69 7.84 -3.63
CA ILE A 9 -1.13 8.48 -4.84
C ILE A 9 -2.14 9.46 -5.39
N ILE A 10 -1.88 10.74 -5.17
CA ILE A 10 -2.83 11.82 -5.39
C ILE A 10 -2.51 12.58 -6.67
N GLY A 11 -3.50 12.68 -7.54
CA GLY A 11 -3.45 13.48 -8.77
C GLY A 11 -4.49 14.60 -8.79
N ARG A 12 -4.29 15.56 -9.68
CA ARG A 12 -5.30 16.60 -9.96
C ARG A 12 -6.53 16.03 -10.65
N THR A 13 -6.35 14.94 -11.41
CA THR A 13 -7.37 14.14 -12.08
C THR A 13 -7.06 12.66 -11.88
N GLU A 14 -8.03 11.78 -12.14
CA GLU A 14 -7.81 10.33 -12.11
C GLU A 14 -6.69 9.90 -13.07
N ALA A 15 -6.63 10.51 -14.26
CA ALA A 15 -5.58 10.24 -15.25
C ALA A 15 -4.19 10.70 -14.74
N ASP A 16 -4.09 11.85 -14.07
CA ASP A 16 -2.85 12.36 -13.48
C ASP A 16 -2.37 11.42 -12.35
N ALA A 17 -3.28 10.96 -11.49
CA ALA A 17 -2.96 10.01 -10.42
C ALA A 17 -2.44 8.67 -10.98
N LYS A 18 -3.10 8.11 -11.99
CA LYS A 18 -2.66 6.89 -12.68
C LYS A 18 -1.29 7.06 -13.34
N LYS A 19 -1.04 8.22 -13.95
CA LYS A 19 0.28 8.52 -14.52
C LYS A 19 1.38 8.54 -13.45
N LYS A 20 1.12 9.18 -12.29
CA LYS A 20 2.05 9.19 -11.15
C LYS A 20 2.30 7.77 -10.62
N GLN A 21 1.23 6.97 -10.49
CA GLN A 21 1.35 5.57 -10.10
C GLN A 21 2.23 4.79 -11.06
N GLN A 22 2.00 4.92 -12.36
CA GLN A 22 2.79 4.24 -13.39
C GLN A 22 4.27 4.64 -13.31
N GLN A 23 4.54 5.95 -13.22
CA GLN A 23 5.90 6.47 -13.08
C GLN A 23 6.61 5.91 -11.84
N HIS A 24 5.92 5.84 -10.70
CA HIS A 24 6.46 5.24 -9.48
C HIS A 24 6.72 3.75 -9.66
N ASN A 25 5.74 3.02 -10.20
CA ASN A 25 5.81 1.58 -10.36
C ASN A 25 6.90 1.14 -11.37
N ASP A 26 7.14 1.94 -12.40
CA ASP A 26 8.17 1.67 -13.42
C ASP A 26 9.61 1.80 -12.90
N LEU A 27 9.80 2.48 -11.76
CA LEU A 27 11.12 2.56 -11.11
C LEU A 27 11.53 1.24 -10.44
N VAL A 28 10.60 0.32 -10.22
CA VAL A 28 10.88 -0.95 -9.54
C VAL A 28 11.46 -1.96 -10.52
N THR A 29 12.74 -2.31 -10.33
CA THR A 29 13.37 -3.40 -11.07
C THR A 29 12.95 -4.78 -10.51
N VAL A 30 13.07 -5.83 -11.32
CA VAL A 30 12.83 -7.21 -10.87
C VAL A 30 13.80 -7.58 -9.75
N GLU A 31 15.08 -7.24 -9.92
CA GLU A 31 16.13 -7.52 -8.93
C GLU A 31 15.86 -6.84 -7.59
N GLY A 32 15.48 -5.55 -7.62
CA GLY A 32 15.11 -4.81 -6.42
C GLY A 32 13.88 -5.40 -5.72
N GLY A 33 12.88 -5.76 -6.51
CA GLY A 33 11.68 -6.44 -6.01
C GLY A 33 11.98 -7.82 -5.41
N LYS A 34 12.85 -8.63 -6.08
CA LYS A 34 13.32 -9.93 -5.56
C LYS A 34 14.07 -9.77 -4.25
N ALA A 35 14.95 -8.77 -4.13
CA ALA A 35 15.72 -8.52 -2.90
C ALA A 35 14.80 -8.20 -1.72
N ILE A 36 13.83 -7.29 -1.89
CA ILE A 36 12.86 -6.93 -0.85
C ILE A 36 11.97 -8.13 -0.49
N LEU A 37 11.48 -8.85 -1.49
CA LEU A 37 10.62 -10.03 -1.27
C LEU A 37 11.39 -11.14 -0.55
N SER A 38 12.66 -11.38 -0.91
CA SER A 38 13.54 -12.34 -0.25
C SER A 38 13.73 -12.01 1.24
N ALA A 39 13.97 -10.73 1.55
CA ALA A 39 14.12 -10.27 2.93
C ALA A 39 12.84 -10.49 3.75
N HIS A 40 11.67 -10.25 3.18
CA HIS A 40 10.39 -10.44 3.87
C HIS A 40 9.98 -11.89 4.04
N LEU A 41 10.44 -12.76 3.16
CA LEU A 41 10.19 -14.21 3.25
C LEU A 41 11.23 -14.96 4.08
N ASP A 42 12.37 -14.29 4.41
CA ASP A 42 13.55 -14.94 4.94
C ASP A 42 13.98 -16.13 4.07
N PHE A 43 14.04 -15.88 2.75
CA PHE A 43 14.30 -16.90 1.75
C PHE A 43 14.91 -16.29 0.49
N ASP A 44 16.06 -16.82 0.05
CA ASP A 44 16.75 -16.32 -1.13
C ASP A 44 16.03 -16.72 -2.43
N LEU A 45 15.42 -15.74 -3.08
CA LEU A 45 14.75 -15.91 -4.37
C LEU A 45 15.68 -15.77 -5.57
N SER A 46 16.94 -15.37 -5.38
CA SER A 46 17.90 -15.23 -6.49
C SER A 46 18.23 -16.56 -7.17
N GLN A 47 18.02 -17.67 -6.43
CA GLN A 47 18.23 -19.03 -6.94
C GLN A 47 17.21 -19.49 -7.97
N PHE A 48 16.10 -18.75 -8.15
CA PHE A 48 15.05 -19.09 -9.11
C PHE A 48 15.10 -18.19 -10.35
N PRO A 49 14.87 -18.77 -11.55
CA PRO A 49 14.61 -18.01 -12.76
C PRO A 49 13.41 -17.07 -12.61
N ASP A 50 13.43 -15.95 -13.33
CA ASP A 50 12.40 -14.92 -13.28
C ASP A 50 11.02 -15.38 -13.77
N ASP A 51 10.96 -16.39 -14.64
CA ASP A 51 9.75 -17.01 -15.17
C ASP A 51 9.17 -18.13 -14.28
N THR A 52 9.81 -18.42 -13.14
CA THR A 52 9.31 -19.41 -12.16
C THR A 52 7.89 -19.07 -11.73
N ILE A 53 6.95 -20.02 -11.90
CA ILE A 53 5.57 -19.85 -11.42
C ILE A 53 5.52 -20.02 -9.89
N MET A 54 5.26 -18.93 -9.20
CA MET A 54 5.35 -18.89 -7.73
C MET A 54 4.30 -19.76 -7.04
N LEU A 55 3.14 -19.93 -7.64
CA LEU A 55 2.07 -20.76 -7.08
C LEU A 55 2.43 -22.25 -7.02
N GLU A 56 3.34 -22.72 -7.88
CA GLU A 56 3.80 -24.11 -7.95
C GLU A 56 4.89 -24.45 -6.93
N ARG A 57 5.39 -23.44 -6.21
CA ARG A 57 6.44 -23.61 -5.21
C ARG A 57 5.85 -24.09 -3.88
N ASN A 58 6.57 -25.02 -3.23
CA ASN A 58 6.12 -25.67 -2.00
C ASN A 58 7.04 -25.38 -0.78
N GLU A 59 8.03 -24.55 -0.91
CA GLU A 59 8.92 -24.14 0.18
C GLU A 59 8.08 -23.47 1.29
N PRO A 60 8.26 -23.87 2.56
CA PRO A 60 7.41 -23.37 3.67
C PRO A 60 7.38 -21.85 3.79
N GLN A 61 8.51 -21.18 3.49
CA GLN A 61 8.62 -19.73 3.53
C GLN A 61 7.73 -19.08 2.46
N LEU A 62 7.64 -19.68 1.28
CA LEU A 62 6.87 -19.15 0.16
C LEU A 62 5.36 -19.34 0.38
N GLN A 63 4.95 -20.36 1.13
CA GLN A 63 3.54 -20.60 1.42
C GLN A 63 2.88 -19.48 2.23
N ARG A 64 3.65 -18.68 3.00
CA ARG A 64 3.14 -17.56 3.80
C ARG A 64 2.44 -16.49 2.96
N MET A 65 2.84 -16.35 1.70
CA MET A 65 2.32 -15.31 0.80
C MET A 65 1.59 -15.89 -0.42
N ARG A 66 1.18 -17.16 -0.37
CA ARG A 66 0.60 -17.90 -1.50
C ARG A 66 -0.57 -17.16 -2.17
N THR A 67 -1.41 -16.48 -1.39
CA THR A 67 -2.52 -15.68 -1.90
C THR A 67 -2.09 -14.48 -2.73
N ARG A 68 -0.82 -14.08 -2.65
CA ARG A 68 -0.24 -12.98 -3.43
C ARG A 68 0.43 -13.43 -4.73
N TYR A 69 0.44 -14.73 -5.01
CA TYR A 69 1.06 -15.31 -6.21
C TYR A 69 0.10 -15.47 -7.39
N VAL A 70 -1.09 -14.92 -7.24
CA VAL A 70 -2.09 -14.80 -8.30
C VAL A 70 -2.39 -13.31 -8.55
N ASP A 71 -2.74 -12.97 -9.79
CA ASP A 71 -3.24 -11.65 -10.13
C ASP A 71 -4.73 -11.48 -9.74
N PHE A 72 -5.32 -10.34 -10.11
CA PHE A 72 -6.73 -10.04 -9.78
C PHE A 72 -7.74 -10.97 -10.46
N ASP A 73 -7.35 -11.61 -11.57
CA ASP A 73 -8.17 -12.58 -12.31
C ASP A 73 -7.91 -14.03 -11.86
N GLY A 74 -7.03 -14.22 -10.88
CA GLY A 74 -6.65 -15.53 -10.35
C GLY A 74 -5.60 -16.27 -11.17
N ARG A 75 -4.98 -15.62 -12.17
CA ARG A 75 -3.89 -16.18 -12.97
C ARG A 75 -2.62 -16.31 -12.11
N PRO A 76 -1.94 -17.48 -12.15
CA PRO A 76 -0.63 -17.63 -11.52
C PRO A 76 0.38 -16.63 -12.07
N MET A 77 1.15 -16.03 -11.16
CA MET A 77 2.19 -15.04 -11.49
C MET A 77 3.58 -15.67 -11.47
N THR A 78 4.44 -15.17 -12.35
CA THR A 78 5.87 -15.47 -12.33
C THR A 78 6.57 -14.79 -11.17
N LEU A 79 7.78 -15.23 -10.83
CA LEU A 79 8.61 -14.58 -9.81
C LEU A 79 8.87 -13.10 -10.15
N ALA A 80 9.16 -12.79 -11.41
CA ALA A 80 9.36 -11.40 -11.84
C ALA A 80 8.12 -10.52 -11.60
N GLU A 81 6.92 -11.04 -11.92
CA GLU A 81 5.66 -10.31 -11.71
C GLU A 81 5.37 -10.09 -10.22
N VAL A 82 5.55 -11.13 -9.40
CA VAL A 82 5.36 -11.04 -7.93
C VAL A 82 6.37 -10.08 -7.32
N ALA A 83 7.64 -10.18 -7.71
CA ALA A 83 8.71 -9.32 -7.22
C ALA A 83 8.45 -7.85 -7.54
N ARG A 84 8.11 -7.51 -8.79
CA ARG A 84 7.74 -6.14 -9.16
C ARG A 84 6.55 -5.63 -8.36
N ARG A 85 5.45 -6.40 -8.32
CA ARG A 85 4.26 -6.01 -7.57
C ARG A 85 4.55 -5.80 -6.08
N HIS A 86 5.39 -6.65 -5.50
CA HIS A 86 5.80 -6.49 -4.09
C HIS A 86 6.65 -5.24 -3.89
N GLY A 87 7.63 -4.99 -4.76
CA GLY A 87 8.51 -3.83 -4.69
C GLY A 87 7.80 -2.48 -4.85
N GLN A 88 6.69 -2.43 -5.60
CA GLN A 88 5.94 -1.19 -5.87
C GLN A 88 5.35 -0.55 -4.61
N SER A 89 4.92 -1.34 -3.64
CA SER A 89 4.28 -0.82 -2.42
C SER A 89 4.59 -1.64 -1.17
N VAL A 90 5.55 -2.56 -1.26
CA VAL A 90 5.84 -3.53 -0.19
C VAL A 90 4.58 -4.34 0.20
N GLY A 91 3.70 -4.53 -0.77
CA GLY A 91 2.42 -5.22 -0.59
C GLY A 91 1.33 -4.40 0.09
N LEU A 92 1.53 -3.10 0.28
CA LEU A 92 0.50 -2.18 0.79
C LEU A 92 -0.52 -1.86 -0.30
N ALA A 93 -1.73 -1.51 0.09
CA ALA A 93 -2.76 -1.06 -0.84
C ALA A 93 -2.40 0.33 -1.39
N GLN A 94 -2.27 0.45 -2.72
CA GLN A 94 -2.14 1.74 -3.39
C GLN A 94 -3.54 2.34 -3.57
N MET A 95 -3.79 3.50 -2.96
CA MET A 95 -5.02 4.27 -3.11
C MET A 95 -4.77 5.43 -4.09
N VAL A 96 -5.28 5.29 -5.30
CA VAL A 96 -4.90 6.13 -6.44
C VAL A 96 -6.10 6.92 -6.93
N GLY A 97 -5.95 8.24 -7.07
CA GLY A 97 -7.03 9.08 -7.60
C GLY A 97 -6.91 10.55 -7.22
N THR A 98 -8.00 11.27 -7.46
CA THR A 98 -8.16 12.63 -6.94
C THR A 98 -8.24 12.62 -5.40
N PRO A 99 -8.04 13.76 -4.71
CA PRO A 99 -8.18 13.83 -3.25
C PRO A 99 -9.51 13.27 -2.75
N LYS A 100 -10.61 13.56 -3.47
CA LYS A 100 -11.93 13.02 -3.14
C LYS A 100 -11.97 11.51 -3.32
N SER A 101 -11.49 11.01 -4.44
CA SER A 101 -11.46 9.56 -4.74
C SER A 101 -10.62 8.78 -3.73
N VAL A 102 -9.46 9.32 -3.32
CA VAL A 102 -8.63 8.70 -2.28
C VAL A 102 -9.37 8.66 -0.93
N ALA A 103 -10.03 9.76 -0.54
CA ALA A 103 -10.83 9.79 0.67
C ALA A 103 -12.01 8.77 0.62
N ASP A 104 -12.68 8.64 -0.53
CA ASP A 104 -13.74 7.65 -0.75
C ASP A 104 -13.21 6.20 -0.61
N GLN A 105 -12.04 5.92 -1.18
CA GLN A 105 -11.38 4.61 -1.07
C GLN A 105 -10.99 4.29 0.38
N MET A 106 -10.48 5.27 1.13
CA MET A 106 -10.13 5.10 2.55
C MET A 106 -11.37 4.78 3.40
N GLU A 107 -12.44 5.54 3.22
CA GLU A 107 -13.71 5.34 3.93
C GLU A 107 -14.30 3.95 3.63
N GLU A 108 -14.36 3.57 2.36
CA GLU A 108 -14.84 2.25 1.95
C GLU A 108 -13.96 1.11 2.46
N PHE A 109 -12.64 1.27 2.44
CA PHE A 109 -11.72 0.29 2.98
C PHE A 109 -12.00 0.04 4.47
N MET A 110 -12.14 1.11 5.27
CA MET A 110 -12.42 0.99 6.70
C MET A 110 -13.82 0.39 6.95
N ARG A 111 -14.80 0.74 6.13
CA ARG A 111 -16.15 0.18 6.25
C ARG A 111 -16.17 -1.34 6.03
N VAL A 112 -15.34 -1.85 5.11
CA VAL A 112 -15.28 -3.29 4.76
C VAL A 112 -14.35 -4.06 5.67
N ALA A 113 -13.16 -3.53 5.91
CA ALA A 113 -12.10 -4.24 6.65
C ALA A 113 -12.21 -4.05 8.17
N GLY A 114 -12.87 -2.98 8.63
CA GLY A 114 -12.81 -2.55 10.03
C GLY A 114 -11.45 -1.94 10.37
N GLY A 115 -11.12 -1.94 11.66
CA GLY A 115 -9.86 -1.38 12.16
C GLY A 115 -9.99 0.05 12.66
N ASP A 116 -8.86 0.68 12.99
CA ASP A 116 -8.82 1.94 13.74
C ASP A 116 -8.13 3.08 12.98
N GLY A 117 -7.52 2.80 11.85
CA GLY A 117 -6.86 3.84 11.07
C GLY A 117 -5.85 3.33 10.05
N PHE A 118 -5.04 4.26 9.54
CA PHE A 118 -4.05 3.99 8.51
C PHE A 118 -2.63 4.42 8.90
N MET A 119 -1.67 3.67 8.40
CA MET A 119 -0.26 4.04 8.33
C MET A 119 0.06 4.43 6.89
N LEU A 120 0.54 5.66 6.67
CA LEU A 120 0.79 6.19 5.32
C LEU A 120 2.23 5.93 4.90
N THR A 121 2.42 5.42 3.69
CA THR A 121 3.72 5.32 3.02
C THR A 121 3.71 6.21 1.79
N ALA A 122 4.61 7.20 1.77
CA ALA A 122 4.71 8.13 0.64
C ALA A 122 5.49 7.52 -0.52
N ILE A 123 5.06 7.79 -1.76
CA ILE A 123 5.82 7.41 -2.97
C ILE A 123 7.07 8.29 -3.18
N HIS A 124 7.06 9.49 -2.61
CA HIS A 124 8.20 10.42 -2.53
C HIS A 124 8.00 11.40 -1.37
N SER A 125 9.08 11.94 -0.85
CA SER A 125 9.06 12.91 0.26
C SER A 125 9.72 14.23 -0.19
N PRO A 126 9.21 15.39 0.27
CA PRO A 126 8.06 15.61 1.16
C PRO A 126 6.70 15.65 0.41
N GLY A 127 6.68 15.95 -0.88
CA GLY A 127 5.50 16.37 -1.65
C GLY A 127 4.29 15.42 -1.59
N ALA A 128 4.48 14.10 -1.52
CA ALA A 128 3.33 13.19 -1.44
C ALA A 128 2.61 13.27 -0.09
N ILE A 129 3.33 13.53 1.01
CA ILE A 129 2.74 13.76 2.33
C ILE A 129 2.05 15.12 2.38
N GLU A 130 2.66 16.16 1.82
CA GLU A 130 2.05 17.49 1.70
C GLU A 130 0.74 17.41 0.92
N ASP A 131 0.74 16.76 -0.25
CA ASP A 131 -0.47 16.54 -1.04
C ASP A 131 -1.57 15.83 -0.23
N PHE A 132 -1.23 14.85 0.58
CA PHE A 132 -2.18 14.14 1.43
C PHE A 132 -2.74 15.05 2.54
N VAL A 133 -1.86 15.71 3.27
CA VAL A 133 -2.25 16.59 4.39
C VAL A 133 -3.09 17.77 3.90
N ASP A 134 -2.69 18.40 2.81
CA ASP A 134 -3.35 19.62 2.32
C ASP A 134 -4.64 19.35 1.55
N LYS A 135 -4.78 18.16 0.91
CA LYS A 135 -5.87 17.91 -0.04
C LYS A 135 -6.83 16.81 0.41
N VAL A 136 -6.35 15.77 1.12
CA VAL A 136 -7.19 14.64 1.56
C VAL A 136 -7.69 14.84 2.99
N VAL A 137 -6.80 15.23 3.91
CA VAL A 137 -7.17 15.43 5.33
C VAL A 137 -8.34 16.40 5.51
N PRO A 138 -8.44 17.55 4.81
CA PRO A 138 -9.60 18.44 4.93
C PRO A 138 -10.93 17.77 4.55
N ILE A 139 -10.90 16.85 3.56
CA ILE A 139 -12.09 16.08 3.17
C ILE A 139 -12.49 15.10 4.28
N LEU A 140 -11.50 14.39 4.85
CA LEU A 140 -11.74 13.45 5.94
C LEU A 140 -12.24 14.16 7.21
N ARG A 141 -11.69 15.34 7.54
CA ARG A 141 -12.19 16.18 8.65
C ARG A 141 -13.63 16.59 8.45
N LYS A 142 -13.98 17.08 7.26
CA LYS A 142 -15.37 17.46 6.94
C LYS A 142 -16.36 16.30 7.06
N ARG A 143 -15.89 15.06 6.91
CA ARG A 143 -16.68 13.83 7.08
C ARG A 143 -16.70 13.32 8.52
N GLY A 144 -15.95 13.94 9.45
CA GLY A 144 -15.79 13.47 10.82
C GLY A 144 -14.98 12.18 10.97
N LEU A 145 -14.18 11.82 9.94
CA LEU A 145 -13.41 10.56 9.90
C LEU A 145 -12.02 10.68 10.51
N VAL A 146 -11.56 11.91 10.77
CA VAL A 146 -10.29 12.17 11.45
C VAL A 146 -10.50 13.32 12.45
N ARG A 147 -9.65 13.37 13.46
CA ARG A 147 -9.72 14.40 14.52
C ARG A 147 -9.48 15.80 13.96
N GLU A 148 -10.13 16.77 14.54
CA GLU A 148 -9.87 18.19 14.27
C GLU A 148 -8.68 18.70 15.10
N GLU A 149 -8.59 18.29 16.39
CA GLU A 149 -7.57 18.71 17.32
C GLU A 149 -7.02 17.54 18.14
N TYR A 150 -5.83 17.72 18.68
CA TYR A 150 -5.21 16.81 19.63
C TYR A 150 -5.55 17.29 21.05
N THR A 151 -6.32 16.51 21.81
CA THR A 151 -6.77 16.87 23.18
C THR A 151 -5.94 16.21 24.27
N GLY A 152 -5.18 15.17 23.94
CA GLY A 152 -4.30 14.46 24.87
C GLY A 152 -2.87 15.00 24.88
N THR A 153 -2.05 14.47 25.77
CA THR A 153 -0.63 14.83 25.94
C THR A 153 0.32 13.68 25.57
N THR A 154 -0.20 12.45 25.44
CA THR A 154 0.59 11.27 25.13
C THR A 154 0.14 10.64 23.81
N LEU A 155 1.03 9.86 23.18
CA LEU A 155 0.67 9.07 21.99
C LEU A 155 -0.51 8.14 22.28
N ARG A 156 -0.56 7.54 23.48
CA ARG A 156 -1.67 6.66 23.88
C ARG A 156 -3.01 7.41 23.86
N ASP A 157 -3.06 8.62 24.45
CA ASP A 157 -4.28 9.45 24.46
C ASP A 157 -4.76 9.69 23.03
N HIS A 158 -3.82 10.02 22.12
CA HIS A 158 -4.15 10.29 20.72
C HIS A 158 -4.60 9.04 19.96
N LEU A 159 -4.06 7.86 20.25
CA LEU A 159 -4.46 6.61 19.60
C LEU A 159 -5.83 6.09 20.08
N THR A 160 -6.26 6.47 21.30
CA THR A 160 -7.52 6.00 21.90
C THR A 160 -8.64 7.06 21.88
N GLN A 161 -8.39 8.23 21.31
CA GLN A 161 -9.36 9.35 21.29
C GLN A 161 -10.67 9.04 20.56
N PHE A 162 -10.70 8.03 19.69
CA PHE A 162 -11.87 7.61 18.89
C PHE A 162 -12.44 6.26 19.34
N ASP A 163 -12.37 5.97 20.61
CA ASP A 163 -13.03 4.79 21.18
C ASP A 163 -14.51 5.04 21.47
#